data_f708e94d855ad3fb50afa76773ae387b
#
_entry.id   f708e94d855ad3fb50afa76773ae387b
#
_cell.length_a   1.000
_cell.length_b   1.000
_cell.length_c   1.000
_cell.angle_alpha   90.00
_cell.angle_beta   90.00
_cell.angle_gamma   90.00
#
_symmetry.space_group_name_H-M   'P 1'
#
loop_
_entity.id
_entity.type
_entity.pdbx_description
1 polymer ?
#
loop_
_entity_poly.entity_id
_entity_poly.type
_entity_poly.pdbx_seq_one_letter_code
_entity_poly.pdbx_strand_id
1 'polypeptide(L)'
;MKKKILLLASFALVTFFAVNAQQGGGGGMQRMSVPERVKMVMDKLTDFKLDKDKTALTDSAFTNFYRGQQKMMEDMRASGGQPDRDKMMEGRKKLADERDEKLKKIFTDEQFKKWKDEIEPTTRPQRPGGGGGNN
;
A
#
# COMPACT_ATOMS: atom_id res chain seq x y z
N MET A 1 -37.22 58.86 12.38
CA MET A 1 -37.92 57.65 11.84
C MET A 1 -36.88 56.55 11.60
N LYS A 2 -36.92 55.55 12.43
CA LYS A 2 -35.86 54.56 12.48
C LYS A 2 -36.36 53.31 11.75
N LYS A 3 -35.85 53.03 10.57
CA LYS A 3 -36.14 51.76 9.86
C LYS A 3 -35.06 50.77 10.26
N LYS A 4 -35.42 49.79 11.02
CA LYS A 4 -34.62 48.63 11.36
C LYS A 4 -34.69 47.65 10.19
N ILE A 5 -33.60 47.47 9.49
CA ILE A 5 -33.45 46.44 8.47
C ILE A 5 -32.91 45.17 9.19
N LEU A 6 -33.78 44.19 9.26
CA LEU A 6 -33.47 42.85 9.82
C LEU A 6 -32.81 42.03 8.71
N LEU A 7 -31.51 41.84 8.79
CA LEU A 7 -30.76 40.99 7.86
C LEU A 7 -30.82 39.57 8.38
N LEU A 8 -31.70 38.76 7.78
CA LEU A 8 -31.77 37.32 7.99
C LEU A 8 -30.58 36.68 7.25
N ALA A 9 -29.55 36.35 7.97
CA ALA A 9 -28.48 35.49 7.46
C ALA A 9 -28.95 34.05 7.45
N SER A 10 -29.37 33.57 6.28
CA SER A 10 -29.64 32.17 6.02
C SER A 10 -28.33 31.41 5.99
N PHE A 11 -28.01 30.75 7.09
CA PHE A 11 -26.90 29.78 7.19
C PHE A 11 -27.31 28.49 6.51
N ALA A 12 -26.96 28.34 5.23
CA ALA A 12 -27.12 27.08 4.51
C ALA A 12 -26.11 26.08 5.01
N LEU A 13 -26.58 25.19 5.86
CA LEU A 13 -25.83 24.03 6.36
C LEU A 13 -25.71 23.02 5.20
N VAL A 14 -24.61 23.10 4.44
CA VAL A 14 -24.28 22.05 3.47
C VAL A 14 -23.77 20.85 4.25
N THR A 15 -24.67 19.94 4.53
CA THR A 15 -24.32 18.61 5.03
C THR A 15 -23.69 17.82 3.89
N PHE A 16 -22.37 17.75 3.88
CA PHE A 16 -21.64 16.77 3.10
C PHE A 16 -21.93 15.38 3.65
N PHE A 17 -22.91 14.72 3.09
CA PHE A 17 -23.04 13.28 3.23
C PHE A 17 -21.89 12.65 2.45
N ALA A 18 -20.81 12.32 3.17
CA ALA A 18 -19.85 11.35 2.69
C ALA A 18 -20.58 10.01 2.58
N VAL A 19 -21.05 9.69 1.39
CA VAL A 19 -21.53 8.35 1.06
C VAL A 19 -20.31 7.45 1.05
N ASN A 20 -19.97 6.89 2.21
CA ASN A 20 -19.18 5.70 2.26
C ASN A 20 -20.00 4.58 1.66
N ALA A 21 -19.89 4.37 0.37
CA ALA A 21 -20.36 3.18 -0.27
C ALA A 21 -19.57 2.01 0.28
N GLN A 22 -20.14 1.37 1.27
CA GLN A 22 -19.72 0.12 1.85
C GLN A 22 -19.94 -0.95 0.78
N GLN A 23 -18.88 -1.23 0.02
CA GLN A 23 -18.87 -2.39 -0.85
C GLN A 23 -17.91 -3.41 -0.27
N GLY A 24 -18.52 -4.49 0.20
CA GLY A 24 -17.88 -5.52 0.98
C GLY A 24 -16.83 -6.35 0.24
N GLY A 25 -15.99 -7.00 1.02
CA GLY A 25 -15.37 -8.26 0.68
C GLY A 25 -14.01 -8.21 -0.02
N GLY A 26 -12.97 -8.50 0.76
CA GLY A 26 -11.75 -9.09 0.21
C GLY A 26 -10.81 -8.20 -0.61
N GLY A 27 -10.00 -7.37 0.02
CA GLY A 27 -8.97 -6.64 -0.73
C GLY A 27 -8.46 -5.36 -0.08
N GLY A 28 -8.47 -5.25 1.24
CA GLY A 28 -8.09 -4.02 1.94
C GLY A 28 -6.75 -3.44 1.46
N MET A 29 -5.77 -4.28 1.17
CA MET A 29 -4.44 -3.87 0.74
C MET A 29 -4.36 -3.46 -0.73
N GLN A 30 -5.20 -4.02 -1.61
CA GLN A 30 -5.22 -3.67 -3.04
C GLN A 30 -5.86 -2.30 -3.32
N ARG A 31 -6.61 -1.76 -2.36
CA ARG A 31 -7.27 -0.45 -2.47
C ARG A 31 -6.45 0.69 -1.85
N MET A 32 -5.39 0.36 -1.11
CA MET A 32 -4.50 1.34 -0.53
C MET A 32 -3.64 1.99 -1.61
N SER A 33 -3.47 3.30 -1.53
CA SER A 33 -2.54 4.05 -2.37
C SER A 33 -1.09 3.61 -2.11
N VAL A 34 -0.20 3.88 -3.05
CA VAL A 34 1.23 3.57 -2.87
C VAL A 34 1.80 4.20 -1.60
N PRO A 35 1.57 5.48 -1.28
CA PRO A 35 2.06 6.08 -0.04
C PRO A 35 1.56 5.39 1.24
N GLU A 36 0.28 5.00 1.27
CA GLU A 36 -0.30 4.29 2.42
C GLU A 36 0.35 2.92 2.62
N ARG A 37 0.61 2.20 1.53
CA ARG A 37 1.29 0.89 1.58
C ARG A 37 2.73 1.04 2.04
N VAL A 38 3.45 2.05 1.56
CA VAL A 38 4.81 2.37 2.00
C VAL A 38 4.83 2.70 3.48
N LYS A 39 3.94 3.61 3.92
CA LYS A 39 3.83 3.96 5.33
C LYS A 39 3.59 2.73 6.21
N MET A 40 2.66 1.87 5.84
CA MET A 40 2.36 0.65 6.60
C MET A 40 3.60 -0.26 6.75
N VAL A 41 4.42 -0.38 5.72
CA VAL A 41 5.67 -1.16 5.81
C VAL A 41 6.70 -0.43 6.66
N MET A 42 6.88 0.86 6.48
CA MET A 42 7.83 1.66 7.26
C MET A 42 7.50 1.64 8.76
N ASP A 43 6.21 1.67 9.12
CA ASP A 43 5.76 1.55 10.51
C ASP A 43 6.18 0.19 11.13
N LYS A 44 6.19 -0.89 10.34
CA LYS A 44 6.66 -2.23 10.78
C LYS A 44 8.19 -2.33 10.91
N LEU A 45 8.93 -1.44 10.28
CA LEU A 45 10.39 -1.38 10.32
C LEU A 45 10.94 -0.45 11.41
N THR A 46 10.08 0.10 12.27
CA THR A 46 10.48 1.04 13.34
C THR A 46 11.55 0.46 14.25
N ASP A 47 11.47 -0.84 14.55
CA ASP A 47 12.45 -1.54 15.41
C ASP A 47 13.84 -1.65 14.78
N PHE A 48 13.96 -1.44 13.46
CA PHE A 48 15.26 -1.48 12.78
C PHE A 48 16.12 -0.27 13.10
N LYS A 49 15.54 0.80 13.66
CA LYS A 49 16.23 2.04 14.05
C LYS A 49 17.13 2.59 12.95
N LEU A 50 16.59 2.59 11.73
CA LEU A 50 17.30 3.10 10.57
C LEU A 50 17.60 4.59 10.75
N ASP A 51 18.83 5.02 10.38
CA ASP A 51 19.15 6.43 10.29
C ASP A 51 18.33 7.12 9.18
N LYS A 52 18.45 8.44 9.08
CA LYS A 52 17.66 9.23 8.13
C LYS A 52 17.91 8.81 6.68
N ASP A 53 19.15 8.54 6.31
CA ASP A 53 19.52 8.19 4.95
C ASP A 53 19.02 6.79 4.58
N LYS A 54 19.20 5.82 5.47
CA LYS A 54 18.67 4.47 5.30
C LYS A 54 17.14 4.45 5.27
N THR A 55 16.49 5.28 6.08
CA THR A 55 15.03 5.44 6.07
C THR A 55 14.56 5.94 4.69
N ALA A 56 15.19 6.97 4.14
CA ALA A 56 14.84 7.51 2.83
C ALA A 56 15.08 6.50 1.70
N LEU A 57 16.18 5.77 1.75
CA LEU A 57 16.49 4.71 0.77
C LEU A 57 15.50 3.54 0.86
N THR A 58 15.09 3.17 2.07
CA THR A 58 14.09 2.12 2.31
C THR A 58 12.71 2.54 1.79
N ASP A 59 12.28 3.76 2.10
CA ASP A 59 11.04 4.34 1.56
C ASP A 59 11.04 4.33 0.03
N SER A 60 12.13 4.78 -0.60
CA SER A 60 12.30 4.76 -2.04
C SER A 60 12.24 3.35 -2.62
N ALA A 61 12.84 2.36 -1.97
CA ALA A 61 12.81 0.97 -2.42
C ALA A 61 11.38 0.40 -2.42
N PHE A 62 10.61 0.66 -1.37
CA PHE A 62 9.20 0.23 -1.30
C PHE A 62 8.29 1.04 -2.23
N THR A 63 8.51 2.33 -2.38
CA THR A 63 7.77 3.17 -3.34
C THR A 63 7.93 2.63 -4.76
N ASN A 64 9.16 2.33 -5.18
CA ASN A 64 9.42 1.76 -6.50
C ASN A 64 8.77 0.39 -6.69
N PHE A 65 8.85 -0.46 -5.67
CA PHE A 65 8.21 -1.78 -5.67
C PHE A 65 6.69 -1.69 -5.86
N TYR A 66 6.01 -0.85 -5.08
CA TYR A 66 4.55 -0.72 -5.17
C TYR A 66 4.08 0.00 -6.42
N ARG A 67 4.83 0.99 -6.93
CA ARG A 67 4.56 1.62 -8.23
C ARG A 67 4.72 0.64 -9.38
N GLY A 68 5.77 -0.20 -9.32
CA GLY A 68 5.97 -1.26 -10.30
C GLY A 68 4.82 -2.26 -10.33
N GLN A 69 4.32 -2.66 -9.15
CA GLN A 69 3.13 -3.52 -9.07
C GLN A 69 1.89 -2.85 -9.64
N GLN A 70 1.66 -1.57 -9.33
CA GLN A 70 0.53 -0.82 -9.86
C GLN A 70 0.59 -0.76 -11.39
N LYS A 71 1.75 -0.34 -11.94
CA LYS A 71 1.95 -0.28 -13.38
C LYS A 71 1.71 -1.64 -14.06
N MET A 72 2.25 -2.71 -13.51
CA MET A 72 2.04 -4.06 -14.03
C MET A 72 0.55 -4.42 -14.09
N MET A 73 -0.23 -4.06 -13.06
CA MET A 73 -1.68 -4.30 -13.03
C MET A 73 -2.44 -3.43 -14.05
N GLU A 74 -2.02 -2.18 -14.22
CA GLU A 74 -2.59 -1.27 -15.22
C GLU A 74 -2.31 -1.76 -16.65
N ASP A 75 -1.09 -2.17 -16.94
CA ASP A 75 -0.69 -2.71 -18.25
C ASP A 75 -1.49 -3.98 -18.59
N MET A 76 -1.71 -4.86 -17.60
CA MET A 76 -2.54 -6.05 -17.79
C MET A 76 -4.02 -5.73 -18.08
N ARG A 77 -4.57 -4.74 -17.39
CA ARG A 77 -5.96 -4.30 -17.65
C ARG A 77 -6.09 -3.66 -19.04
N ALA A 78 -5.09 -2.89 -19.45
CA ALA A 78 -5.08 -2.23 -20.77
C ALA A 78 -4.97 -3.21 -21.92
N SER A 79 -4.34 -4.38 -21.72
CA SER A 79 -4.20 -5.40 -22.78
C SER A 79 -5.49 -6.17 -23.10
N GLY A 80 -6.56 -5.99 -22.33
CA GLY A 80 -7.92 -6.49 -22.63
C GLY A 80 -8.09 -8.01 -22.66
N GLY A 81 -7.04 -8.79 -22.33
CA GLY A 81 -7.07 -10.24 -22.27
C GLY A 81 -7.17 -10.77 -20.84
N GLN A 82 -7.39 -12.09 -20.70
CA GLN A 82 -7.20 -12.73 -19.42
C GLN A 82 -5.73 -12.58 -18.99
N PRO A 83 -5.50 -12.17 -17.72
CA PRO A 83 -4.12 -12.01 -17.24
C PRO A 83 -3.37 -13.33 -17.34
N ASP A 84 -2.27 -13.31 -18.06
CA ASP A 84 -1.33 -14.43 -18.10
C ASP A 84 -0.71 -14.57 -16.70
N ARG A 85 -1.08 -15.66 -16.02
CA ARG A 85 -0.67 -15.89 -14.63
C ARG A 85 0.85 -16.03 -14.52
N ASP A 86 1.48 -16.63 -15.49
CA ASP A 86 2.93 -16.88 -15.47
C ASP A 86 3.68 -15.57 -15.62
N LYS A 87 3.29 -14.72 -16.57
CA LYS A 87 3.83 -13.36 -16.72
C LYS A 87 3.60 -12.50 -15.49
N MET A 88 2.43 -12.64 -14.85
CA MET A 88 2.14 -11.91 -13.60
C MET A 88 3.06 -12.37 -12.47
N MET A 89 3.27 -13.68 -12.32
CA MET A 89 4.13 -14.22 -11.28
C MET A 89 5.59 -13.83 -11.51
N GLU A 90 6.06 -13.92 -12.76
CA GLU A 90 7.42 -13.50 -13.16
C GLU A 90 7.65 -12.00 -12.88
N GLY A 91 6.72 -11.13 -13.29
CA GLY A 91 6.79 -9.71 -13.05
C GLY A 91 6.82 -9.36 -11.57
N ARG A 92 6.00 -10.02 -10.74
CA ARG A 92 6.01 -9.85 -9.29
C ARG A 92 7.32 -10.30 -8.67
N LYS A 93 7.85 -11.44 -9.12
CA LYS A 93 9.13 -11.96 -8.65
C LYS A 93 10.24 -10.97 -8.96
N LYS A 94 10.33 -10.48 -10.19
CA LYS A 94 11.33 -9.50 -10.61
C LYS A 94 11.28 -8.24 -9.73
N LEU A 95 10.10 -7.67 -9.50
CA LEU A 95 9.94 -6.50 -8.64
C LEU A 95 10.35 -6.78 -7.19
N ALA A 96 10.07 -7.98 -6.67
CA ALA A 96 10.49 -8.39 -5.34
C ALA A 96 12.02 -8.57 -5.26
N ASP A 97 12.62 -9.19 -6.25
CA ASP A 97 14.07 -9.37 -6.32
C ASP A 97 14.80 -8.00 -6.37
N GLU A 98 14.34 -7.07 -7.21
CA GLU A 98 14.88 -5.71 -7.30
C GLU A 98 14.77 -4.93 -5.97
N ARG A 99 13.64 -5.07 -5.27
CA ARG A 99 13.47 -4.51 -3.93
C ARG A 99 14.46 -5.14 -2.95
N ASP A 100 14.54 -6.45 -2.93
CA ASP A 100 15.36 -7.19 -1.98
C ASP A 100 16.86 -6.92 -2.18
N GLU A 101 17.32 -6.74 -3.42
CA GLU A 101 18.69 -6.30 -3.69
C GLU A 101 19.01 -4.92 -3.10
N LYS A 102 18.05 -4.00 -3.17
CA LYS A 102 18.20 -2.66 -2.54
C LYS A 102 18.21 -2.79 -1.02
N LEU A 103 17.28 -3.56 -0.44
CA LEU A 103 17.21 -3.75 1.00
C LEU A 103 18.44 -4.42 1.58
N LYS A 104 19.06 -5.39 0.88
CA LYS A 104 20.33 -6.00 1.29
C LYS A 104 21.49 -5.00 1.40
N LYS A 105 21.46 -3.93 0.63
CA LYS A 105 22.47 -2.86 0.71
C LYS A 105 22.22 -1.87 1.85
N ILE A 106 20.99 -1.80 2.34
CA ILE A 106 20.56 -0.86 3.37
C ILE A 106 20.54 -1.51 4.75
N PHE A 107 20.05 -2.73 4.83
CA PHE A 107 19.87 -3.49 6.07
C PHE A 107 21.13 -4.28 6.42
N THR A 108 21.28 -4.59 7.70
CA THR A 108 22.21 -5.65 8.13
C THR A 108 21.64 -7.02 7.73
N ASP A 109 22.47 -8.06 7.72
CA ASP A 109 22.01 -9.42 7.41
C ASP A 109 20.89 -9.89 8.35
N GLU A 110 20.98 -9.55 9.64
CA GLU A 110 19.95 -9.84 10.65
C GLU A 110 18.65 -9.10 10.37
N GLN A 111 18.73 -7.82 10.04
CA GLN A 111 17.56 -7.01 9.67
C GLN A 111 16.91 -7.54 8.39
N PHE A 112 17.70 -7.91 7.39
CA PHE A 112 17.18 -8.47 6.15
C PHE A 112 16.51 -9.83 6.40
N LYS A 113 17.12 -10.68 7.23
CA LYS A 113 16.50 -11.94 7.63
C LYS A 113 15.17 -11.72 8.35
N LYS A 114 15.12 -10.81 9.33
CA LYS A 114 13.88 -10.46 10.04
C LYS A 114 12.82 -9.90 9.08
N TRP A 115 13.23 -9.09 8.12
CA TRP A 115 12.34 -8.62 7.06
C TRP A 115 11.70 -9.78 6.31
N LYS A 116 12.50 -10.72 5.81
CA LYS A 116 12.02 -11.85 5.00
C LYS A 116 11.15 -12.82 5.77
N ASP A 117 11.53 -13.16 7.00
CA ASP A 117 10.90 -14.23 7.76
C ASP A 117 9.66 -13.76 8.54
N GLU A 118 9.68 -12.53 9.05
CA GLU A 118 8.65 -12.06 9.97
C GLU A 118 7.77 -10.94 9.38
N ILE A 119 8.36 -9.95 8.69
CA ILE A 119 7.66 -8.75 8.29
C ILE A 119 7.04 -8.90 6.90
N GLU A 120 7.79 -9.32 5.90
CA GLU A 120 7.31 -9.45 4.52
C GLU A 120 6.03 -10.30 4.41
N PRO A 121 5.90 -11.46 5.10
CA PRO A 121 4.66 -12.25 5.06
C PRO A 121 3.42 -11.45 5.50
N THR A 122 3.58 -10.54 6.46
CA THR A 122 2.48 -9.70 6.97
C THR A 122 2.11 -8.53 6.06
N THR A 123 2.94 -8.24 5.04
CA THR A 123 2.71 -7.18 4.06
C THR A 123 2.07 -7.68 2.77
N ARG A 124 1.91 -8.98 2.62
CA ARG A 124 1.24 -9.58 1.46
C ARG A 124 -0.27 -9.52 1.65
N PRO A 125 -1.03 -9.29 0.57
CA PRO A 125 -2.48 -9.41 0.63
C PRO A 125 -2.84 -10.83 1.08
N GLN A 126 -3.55 -10.95 2.20
CA GLN A 126 -4.07 -12.25 2.61
C GLN A 126 -5.15 -12.68 1.61
N ARG A 127 -4.97 -13.87 1.01
CA ARG A 127 -6.04 -14.49 0.24
C ARG A 127 -7.15 -14.89 1.22
N PRO A 128 -8.39 -14.42 1.05
CA PRO A 128 -9.49 -14.97 1.83
C PRO A 128 -9.64 -16.45 1.42
N GLY A 129 -9.36 -17.36 2.35
CA GLY A 129 -9.59 -18.79 2.15
C GLY A 129 -8.38 -19.72 2.28
N GLY A 130 -7.21 -19.25 2.67
CA GLY A 130 -6.08 -20.10 3.04
C GLY A 130 -6.09 -20.43 4.54
N GLY A 131 -7.12 -21.09 5.02
CA GLY A 131 -7.12 -21.69 6.36
C GLY A 131 -6.08 -22.78 6.39
N GLY A 132 -5.01 -22.58 7.16
CA GLY A 132 -4.00 -23.60 7.41
C GLY A 132 -4.64 -24.81 8.05
N GLY A 133 -4.66 -25.91 7.32
CA GLY A 133 -4.84 -27.23 7.90
C GLY A 133 -3.53 -27.59 8.60
N ASN A 134 -3.48 -27.43 9.90
CA ASN A 134 -2.55 -28.16 10.73
C ASN A 134 -3.22 -29.49 11.09
N ASN A 135 -2.68 -30.54 10.61
CA ASN A 135 -2.69 -31.86 11.25
C ASN A 135 -1.25 -32.32 11.37
#